data_8d2d1f63396df6314f4ccad2a2e3f33e
#
_entry.id   8d2d1f63396df6314f4ccad2a2e3f33e
#
_cell.length_a   1.000
_cell.length_b   1.000
_cell.length_c   1.000
_cell.angle_alpha   90.00
_cell.angle_beta   90.00
_cell.angle_gamma   90.00
#
_symmetry.space_group_name_H-M   'P 1'
#
loop_
_entity.id
_entity.type
_entity.pdbx_description
1 polymer ?
#
loop_
_entity_poly.entity_id
_entity_poly.type
_entity_poly.pdbx_seq_one_letter_code
_entity_poly.pdbx_strand_id
1 'polypeptide(L)'
;LASIALPGLHGFVGEFLILLGAFRSTTISHPWLAVIASTGVILSAVYMLWMFQRVNYGPLTNTKNRGLRDLSTREWIVIVPVIAMAIFMGVMPGVFLKPMEPSVRKVVQHIVGGQPAMTAATPAPAQAPSPTPAQPEGR
;
A
#
# COMPACT_ATOMS: atom_id res chain seq x y z
N LEU A 1 -10.88 11.23 -8.37
CA LEU A 1 -10.99 10.07 -9.28
C LEU A 1 -9.94 8.99 -8.99
N ALA A 2 -8.69 9.35 -8.67
CA ALA A 2 -7.66 8.37 -8.31
C ALA A 2 -7.98 7.57 -7.03
N SER A 3 -8.76 8.15 -6.12
CA SER A 3 -9.18 7.52 -4.85
C SER A 3 -10.31 6.49 -4.99
N ILE A 4 -10.97 6.42 -6.13
CA ILE A 4 -12.08 5.48 -6.37
C ILE A 4 -11.64 4.25 -7.17
N ALA A 5 -10.36 3.94 -7.14
CA ALA A 5 -9.81 2.78 -7.85
C ALA A 5 -10.22 2.68 -9.33
N LEU A 6 -10.30 3.81 -10.04
CA LEU A 6 -10.54 3.76 -11.48
C LEU A 6 -9.41 3.01 -12.18
N PRO A 7 -9.74 2.06 -13.08
CA PRO A 7 -8.74 1.35 -13.88
C PRO A 7 -7.86 2.34 -14.65
N GLY A 8 -6.55 2.13 -14.60
CA GLY A 8 -5.56 3.05 -15.19
C GLY A 8 -5.00 4.10 -14.23
N LEU A 9 -5.50 4.18 -13.00
CA LEU A 9 -4.96 5.04 -11.93
C LEU A 9 -4.34 4.18 -10.80
N HIS A 10 -3.41 4.77 -10.08
CA HIS A 10 -2.62 4.06 -9.05
C HIS A 10 -3.47 3.40 -7.95
N GLY A 11 -4.60 3.98 -7.57
CA GLY A 11 -5.51 3.43 -6.54
C GLY A 11 -6.06 2.05 -6.90
N PHE A 12 -6.39 1.82 -8.16
CA PHE A 12 -6.91 0.53 -8.64
C PHE A 12 -5.95 -0.63 -8.38
N VAL A 13 -4.65 -0.40 -8.60
CA VAL A 13 -3.63 -1.45 -8.46
C VAL A 13 -3.60 -2.01 -7.04
N GLY A 14 -3.63 -1.12 -6.03
CA GLY A 14 -3.61 -1.52 -4.61
C GLY A 14 -4.87 -2.27 -4.21
N GLU A 15 -6.04 -1.74 -4.52
CA GLU A 15 -7.32 -2.35 -4.16
C GLU A 15 -7.52 -3.70 -4.85
N PHE A 16 -7.18 -3.80 -6.13
CA PHE A 16 -7.24 -5.05 -6.88
C PHE A 16 -6.33 -6.13 -6.30
N LEU A 17 -5.09 -5.79 -5.93
CA LEU A 17 -4.17 -6.74 -5.32
C LEU A 17 -4.64 -7.23 -3.96
N ILE A 18 -5.25 -6.35 -3.15
CA ILE A 18 -5.82 -6.71 -1.85
C ILE A 18 -6.99 -7.69 -2.03
N LEU A 19 -7.92 -7.39 -2.93
CA LEU A 19 -9.06 -8.26 -3.22
C LEU A 19 -8.63 -9.61 -3.78
N LEU A 20 -7.66 -9.62 -4.69
CA LEU A 20 -7.09 -10.84 -5.26
C LEU A 20 -6.38 -11.67 -4.19
N GLY A 21 -5.62 -11.03 -3.30
CA GLY A 21 -4.97 -11.66 -2.16
C GLY A 21 -5.98 -12.28 -1.20
N ALA A 22 -7.04 -11.56 -0.86
CA ALA A 22 -8.12 -12.05 -0.02
C ALA A 22 -8.85 -13.25 -0.66
N PHE A 23 -9.12 -13.19 -1.96
CA PHE A 23 -9.77 -14.28 -2.69
C PHE A 23 -8.91 -15.55 -2.75
N ARG A 24 -7.58 -15.40 -2.89
CA ARG A 24 -6.62 -16.51 -2.96
C ARG A 24 -6.16 -17.02 -1.59
N SER A 25 -6.50 -16.33 -0.52
CA SER A 25 -6.06 -16.69 0.82
C SER A 25 -6.67 -18.04 1.25
N THR A 26 -5.81 -18.95 1.67
CA THR A 26 -6.20 -20.23 2.28
C THR A 26 -6.60 -20.07 3.75
N THR A 27 -6.19 -18.97 4.38
CA THR A 27 -6.49 -18.64 5.78
C THR A 27 -7.91 -18.08 5.93
N ILE A 28 -8.38 -17.36 4.91
CA ILE A 28 -9.77 -16.88 4.85
C ILE A 28 -10.60 -18.02 4.30
N SER A 29 -11.28 -18.75 5.19
CA SER A 29 -12.03 -19.97 4.87
C SER A 29 -13.16 -19.80 3.86
N HIS A 30 -13.52 -18.56 3.52
CA HIS A 30 -14.70 -18.28 2.71
C HIS A 30 -14.41 -17.23 1.63
N PRO A 31 -14.29 -17.59 0.36
CA PRO A 31 -14.03 -16.65 -0.74
C PRO A 31 -15.14 -15.61 -0.95
N TRP A 32 -16.34 -15.86 -0.42
CA TRP A 32 -17.48 -14.93 -0.47
C TRP A 32 -17.19 -13.61 0.27
N LEU A 33 -16.28 -13.61 1.25
CA LEU A 33 -15.84 -12.37 1.93
C LEU A 33 -15.15 -11.40 0.96
N ALA A 34 -14.33 -11.92 0.04
CA ALA A 34 -13.73 -11.10 -1.00
C ALA A 34 -14.79 -10.57 -1.99
N VAL A 35 -15.83 -11.36 -2.26
CA VAL A 35 -16.97 -10.94 -3.09
C VAL A 35 -17.73 -9.80 -2.41
N ILE A 36 -18.03 -9.91 -1.11
CA ILE A 36 -18.67 -8.82 -0.36
C ILE A 36 -17.75 -7.58 -0.33
N ALA A 37 -16.46 -7.74 -0.09
CA ALA A 37 -15.52 -6.64 -0.08
C ALA A 37 -15.48 -5.91 -1.44
N SER A 38 -15.63 -6.62 -2.56
CA SER A 38 -15.68 -6.01 -3.90
C SER A 38 -16.89 -5.11 -4.10
N THR A 39 -18.00 -5.35 -3.40
CA THR A 39 -19.16 -4.45 -3.43
C THR A 39 -18.84 -3.07 -2.84
N GLY A 40 -17.91 -3.00 -1.89
CA GLY A 40 -17.41 -1.74 -1.34
C GLY A 40 -16.76 -0.84 -2.40
N VAL A 41 -16.00 -1.43 -3.33
CA VAL A 41 -15.39 -0.69 -4.45
C VAL A 41 -16.47 -0.11 -5.37
N ILE A 42 -17.52 -0.90 -5.66
CA ILE A 42 -18.65 -0.46 -6.49
C ILE A 42 -19.38 0.70 -5.81
N LEU A 43 -19.69 0.56 -4.52
CA LEU A 43 -20.37 1.62 -3.75
C LEU A 43 -19.53 2.89 -3.66
N SER A 44 -18.22 2.75 -3.45
CA SER A 44 -17.27 3.87 -3.46
C SER A 44 -17.27 4.60 -4.79
N ALA A 45 -17.25 3.87 -5.90
CA ALA A 45 -17.34 4.45 -7.24
C ALA A 45 -18.66 5.19 -7.45
N VAL A 46 -19.78 4.60 -7.06
CA VAL A 46 -21.13 5.19 -7.23
C VAL A 46 -21.24 6.51 -6.47
N TYR A 47 -20.93 6.54 -5.17
CA TYR A 47 -21.09 7.76 -4.38
C TYR A 47 -20.12 8.87 -4.82
N MET A 48 -18.91 8.51 -5.18
CA MET A 48 -17.89 9.48 -5.59
C MET A 48 -18.19 10.06 -6.97
N LEU A 49 -18.62 9.24 -7.93
CA LEU A 49 -19.05 9.71 -9.25
C LEU A 49 -20.28 10.59 -9.13
N TRP A 50 -21.22 10.24 -8.27
CA TRP A 50 -22.39 11.06 -8.00
C TRP A 50 -22.00 12.42 -7.39
N MET A 51 -21.07 12.43 -6.42
CA MET A 51 -20.53 13.65 -5.86
C MET A 51 -19.79 14.48 -6.92
N PHE A 52 -18.95 13.85 -7.71
CA PHE A 52 -18.20 14.48 -8.80
C PHE A 52 -19.13 15.16 -9.80
N GLN A 53 -20.17 14.45 -10.24
CA GLN A 53 -21.18 14.97 -11.13
C GLN A 53 -21.87 16.21 -10.54
N ARG A 54 -22.25 16.13 -9.26
CA ARG A 54 -22.95 17.23 -8.60
C ARG A 54 -22.07 18.47 -8.39
N VAL A 55 -20.80 18.26 -8.07
CA VAL A 55 -19.85 19.37 -7.82
C VAL A 55 -19.38 20.01 -9.13
N ASN A 56 -19.02 19.20 -10.13
CA ASN A 56 -18.40 19.72 -11.36
C ASN A 56 -19.41 20.07 -12.45
N TYR A 57 -20.57 19.40 -12.51
CA TYR A 57 -21.60 19.62 -13.52
C TYR A 57 -22.92 20.16 -12.93
N GLY A 58 -22.94 20.43 -11.64
CA GLY A 58 -24.11 21.03 -10.97
C GLY A 58 -24.28 22.50 -11.32
N PRO A 59 -25.50 23.05 -11.12
CA PRO A 59 -25.75 24.48 -11.34
C PRO A 59 -24.96 25.33 -10.33
N LEU A 60 -24.40 26.44 -10.78
CA LEU A 60 -23.72 27.43 -9.93
C LEU A 60 -24.75 28.14 -9.04
N THR A 61 -24.95 27.61 -7.84
CA THR A 61 -25.87 28.19 -6.83
C THR A 61 -25.27 29.38 -6.11
N ASN A 62 -23.94 29.46 -5.99
CA ASN A 62 -23.29 30.57 -5.32
C ASN A 62 -22.78 31.61 -6.34
N THR A 63 -23.34 32.81 -6.32
CA THR A 63 -22.97 33.92 -7.20
C THR A 63 -21.51 34.36 -7.03
N LYS A 64 -20.91 34.17 -5.84
CA LYS A 64 -19.49 34.47 -5.60
C LYS A 64 -18.52 33.62 -6.44
N ASN A 65 -18.94 32.44 -6.85
CA ASN A 65 -18.11 31.53 -7.63
C ASN A 65 -18.10 31.85 -9.13
N ARG A 66 -18.94 32.77 -9.60
CA ARG A 66 -18.99 33.19 -11.01
C ARG A 66 -17.75 33.95 -11.47
N GLY A 67 -17.02 34.56 -10.52
CA GLY A 67 -15.83 35.38 -10.79
C GLY A 67 -14.51 34.65 -10.53
N LEU A 68 -14.51 33.34 -10.26
CA LEU A 68 -13.29 32.59 -10.06
C LEU A 68 -12.48 32.51 -11.36
N ARG A 69 -11.20 32.85 -11.27
CA ARG A 69 -10.25 32.73 -12.38
C ARG A 69 -9.95 31.25 -12.59
N ASP A 70 -9.80 30.86 -13.84
CA ASP A 70 -9.32 29.55 -14.20
C ASP A 70 -7.84 29.36 -13.84
N LEU A 71 -7.35 28.12 -13.86
CA LEU A 71 -6.00 27.74 -13.50
C LEU A 71 -4.96 28.57 -14.27
N SER A 72 -4.04 29.18 -13.53
CA SER A 72 -2.90 29.88 -14.11
C SER A 72 -1.87 28.87 -14.66
N THR A 73 -1.03 29.30 -15.59
CA THR A 73 0.05 28.48 -16.16
C THR A 73 0.96 27.90 -15.08
N ARG A 74 1.20 28.66 -14.00
CA ARG A 74 2.01 28.21 -12.87
C ARG A 74 1.36 27.01 -12.16
N GLU A 75 0.07 27.01 -11.96
CA GLU A 75 -0.68 25.92 -11.32
C GLU A 75 -0.72 24.68 -12.22
N TRP A 76 -0.84 24.87 -13.51
CA TRP A 76 -0.74 23.79 -14.48
C TRP A 76 0.60 23.05 -14.43
N ILE A 77 1.72 23.78 -14.33
CA ILE A 77 3.07 23.21 -14.22
C ILE A 77 3.19 22.30 -13.00
N VAL A 78 2.49 22.61 -11.90
CA VAL A 78 2.50 21.81 -10.67
C VAL A 78 1.56 20.60 -10.76
N ILE A 79 0.38 20.78 -11.34
CA ILE A 79 -0.67 19.74 -11.36
C ILE A 79 -0.38 18.66 -12.40
N VAL A 80 0.09 19.04 -13.60
CA VAL A 80 0.34 18.10 -14.72
C VAL A 80 1.31 16.96 -14.35
N PRO A 81 2.47 17.19 -13.70
CA PRO A 81 3.37 16.12 -13.30
C PRO A 81 2.72 15.14 -12.31
N VAL A 82 1.89 15.64 -11.38
CA VAL A 82 1.19 14.81 -10.40
C VAL A 82 0.18 13.90 -11.09
N ILE A 83 -0.59 14.44 -12.03
CA ILE A 83 -1.55 13.65 -12.83
C ILE A 83 -0.81 12.62 -13.68
N ALA A 84 0.27 13.03 -14.36
CA ALA A 84 1.08 12.14 -15.18
C ALA A 84 1.66 10.99 -14.35
N MET A 85 2.17 11.27 -13.14
CA MET A 85 2.69 10.26 -12.23
C MET A 85 1.59 9.29 -11.75
N ALA A 86 0.40 9.80 -11.44
CA ALA A 86 -0.74 8.98 -11.03
C ALA A 86 -1.18 7.99 -12.13
N ILE A 87 -1.19 8.44 -13.38
CA ILE A 87 -1.49 7.60 -14.55
C ILE A 87 -0.36 6.60 -14.79
N PHE A 88 0.89 7.05 -14.74
CA PHE A 88 2.06 6.20 -14.95
C PHE A 88 2.11 5.04 -13.96
N MET A 89 1.86 5.31 -12.66
CA MET A 89 1.79 4.28 -11.63
C MET A 89 0.62 3.32 -11.82
N GLY A 90 -0.49 3.78 -12.40
CA GLY A 90 -1.65 2.94 -12.68
C GLY A 90 -1.47 2.04 -13.90
N VAL A 91 -0.83 2.55 -14.95
CA VAL A 91 -0.63 1.81 -16.22
C VAL A 91 0.58 0.87 -16.16
N MET A 92 1.65 1.28 -15.46
CA MET A 92 2.90 0.50 -15.33
C MET A 92 3.26 0.20 -13.87
N PRO A 93 2.39 -0.48 -13.11
CA PRO A 93 2.63 -0.76 -11.69
C PRO A 93 3.86 -1.62 -11.45
N GLY A 94 4.26 -2.45 -12.41
CA GLY A 94 5.41 -3.34 -12.29
C GLY A 94 6.74 -2.63 -12.00
N VAL A 95 6.90 -1.40 -12.46
CA VAL A 95 8.11 -0.59 -12.19
C VAL A 95 8.25 -0.31 -10.69
N PHE A 96 7.14 -0.10 -9.99
CA PHE A 96 7.11 0.18 -8.55
C PHE A 96 7.01 -1.09 -7.71
N LEU A 97 6.32 -2.12 -8.18
CA LEU A 97 6.11 -3.36 -7.43
C LEU A 97 7.36 -4.26 -7.42
N LYS A 98 8.11 -4.34 -8.53
CA LYS A 98 9.32 -5.19 -8.60
C LYS A 98 10.37 -4.87 -7.52
N PRO A 99 10.74 -3.60 -7.24
CA PRO A 99 11.69 -3.30 -6.18
C PRO A 99 11.18 -3.67 -4.78
N MET A 100 9.87 -3.75 -4.57
CA MET A 100 9.26 -4.10 -3.29
C MET A 100 9.18 -5.63 -3.06
N GLU A 101 9.23 -6.41 -4.13
CA GLU A 101 9.06 -7.87 -4.07
C GLU A 101 10.03 -8.58 -3.09
N PRO A 102 11.34 -8.27 -3.04
CA PRO A 102 12.25 -8.92 -2.10
C PRO A 102 11.88 -8.65 -0.63
N SER A 103 11.42 -7.44 -0.31
CA SER A 103 11.01 -7.07 1.04
C SER A 103 9.72 -7.77 1.45
N VAL A 104 8.76 -7.82 0.54
CA VAL A 104 7.49 -8.53 0.75
C VAL A 104 7.73 -10.03 0.94
N ARG A 105 8.60 -10.65 0.13
CA ARG A 105 8.96 -12.07 0.29
C ARG A 105 9.55 -12.37 1.67
N LYS A 106 10.43 -11.52 2.18
CA LYS A 106 11.01 -11.68 3.53
C LYS A 106 9.92 -11.66 4.60
N VAL A 107 8.99 -10.73 4.53
CA VAL A 107 7.87 -10.64 5.48
C VAL A 107 6.98 -11.88 5.40
N VAL A 108 6.61 -12.32 4.20
CA VAL A 108 5.80 -13.51 4.00
C VAL A 108 6.51 -14.76 4.52
N GLN A 109 7.81 -14.92 4.25
CA GLN A 109 8.60 -16.04 4.77
C GLN A 109 8.64 -16.06 6.31
N HIS A 110 8.73 -14.90 6.96
CA HIS A 110 8.68 -14.81 8.43
C HIS A 110 7.32 -15.23 8.99
N ILE A 111 6.24 -14.81 8.34
CA ILE A 111 4.88 -15.15 8.78
C ILE A 111 4.58 -16.64 8.57
N VAL A 112 4.93 -17.18 7.40
CA VAL A 112 4.66 -18.60 7.06
C VAL A 112 5.63 -19.54 7.77
N GLY A 113 6.89 -19.10 7.98
CA GLY A 113 7.92 -19.89 8.68
C GLY A 113 7.80 -19.94 10.20
N GLY A 114 6.83 -19.27 10.80
CA GLY A 114 6.52 -19.33 12.24
C GLY A 114 7.62 -18.78 13.16
N GLN A 115 8.61 -18.04 12.65
CA GLN A 115 9.60 -17.37 13.47
C GLN A 115 9.16 -15.93 13.75
N PRO A 116 8.87 -15.57 15.03
CA PRO A 116 8.66 -14.18 15.39
C PRO A 116 9.95 -13.39 15.12
N ALA A 117 9.84 -12.27 14.43
CA ALA A 117 10.94 -11.37 14.08
C ALA A 117 11.61 -10.67 15.30
N MET A 118 11.43 -11.16 16.51
CA MET A 118 11.89 -10.55 17.75
C MET A 118 13.10 -11.22 18.41
N THR A 119 13.78 -12.17 17.75
CA THR A 119 14.95 -12.82 18.38
C THR A 119 16.30 -12.36 17.81
N ALA A 120 16.35 -11.22 17.11
CA ALA A 120 17.58 -10.69 16.54
C ALA A 120 18.23 -9.56 17.35
N ALA A 121 17.91 -9.42 18.64
CA ALA A 121 18.54 -8.43 19.52
C ALA A 121 18.73 -8.93 20.94
N THR A 122 19.24 -10.15 21.10
CA THR A 122 19.86 -10.52 22.36
C THR A 122 21.35 -10.64 22.09
N PRO A 123 22.19 -9.72 22.60
CA PRO A 123 23.65 -9.92 22.57
C PRO A 123 23.93 -11.18 23.36
N ALA A 124 24.71 -12.09 22.77
CA ALA A 124 25.17 -13.30 23.44
C ALA A 124 25.78 -12.91 24.79
N PRO A 125 25.44 -13.58 25.90
CA PRO A 125 26.13 -13.36 27.17
C PRO A 125 27.61 -13.66 26.97
N ALA A 126 28.44 -12.68 27.34
CA ALA A 126 29.89 -12.82 27.33
C ALA A 126 30.26 -14.14 28.03
N GLN A 127 30.91 -15.01 27.28
CA GLN A 127 31.47 -16.25 27.87
C GLN A 127 32.40 -15.84 28.99
N ALA A 128 32.09 -16.27 30.24
CA ALA A 128 32.98 -16.16 31.36
C ALA A 128 34.29 -16.92 31.03
N PRO A 129 35.45 -16.39 31.38
CA PRO A 129 36.72 -17.06 31.12
C PRO A 129 36.75 -18.40 31.87
N SER A 130 37.07 -19.45 31.11
CA SER A 130 37.24 -20.81 31.65
C SER A 130 38.32 -20.81 32.74
N PRO A 131 38.15 -21.51 33.88
CA PRO A 131 39.16 -21.61 34.89
C PRO A 131 40.36 -22.37 34.31
N THR A 132 41.53 -21.74 34.42
CA THR A 132 42.83 -22.32 34.12
C THR A 132 43.04 -23.58 34.96
N PRO A 133 43.42 -24.73 34.36
CA PRO A 133 43.75 -25.91 35.15
C PRO A 133 45.02 -25.66 35.96
N ALA A 134 44.93 -25.93 37.28
CA ALA A 134 46.03 -25.88 38.21
C ALA A 134 47.12 -26.84 37.74
N GLN A 135 48.36 -26.36 37.60
CA GLN A 135 49.55 -27.20 37.46
C GLN A 135 49.83 -27.90 38.78
N PRO A 136 50.13 -29.18 38.75
CA PRO A 136 50.60 -29.87 39.98
C PRO A 136 52.08 -29.49 40.21
N GLU A 137 52.33 -28.91 41.36
CA GLU A 137 53.69 -28.78 41.90
C GLU A 137 54.30 -30.17 42.10
N GLY A 138 55.30 -30.46 41.31
CA GLY A 138 56.14 -31.66 41.50
C GLY A 138 57.29 -31.41 42.45
N ARG A 139 57.45 -32.31 43.33
CA ARG A 139 58.59 -32.51 44.20
C ARG A 139 59.85 -32.78 43.40
#